data_8cfd0b361cd230f407f540bcb961e3d4
#
_entry.id   8cfd0b361cd230f407f540bcb961e3d4
#
_cell.length_a   1.000
_cell.length_b   1.000
_cell.length_c   1.000
_cell.angle_alpha   90.00
_cell.angle_beta   90.00
_cell.angle_gamma   90.00
#
_symmetry.space_group_name_H-M   'P 1'
#
loop_
_entity.id
_entity.type
_entity.pdbx_description
1 polymer ?
#
loop_
_entity_poly.entity_id
_entity_poly.type
_entity_poly.pdbx_seq_one_letter_code
_entity_poly.pdbx_strand_id
1 'polypeptide(L)'
;MRAFNKTLKNSVSGPVGFLIVAVVLFWIKTYAGYIVEFNLGISNSMQEFLLLFNPISTAVIFFGIALFAKGRKSFIWMIIINLLLSIVQYANIVYYRFFNDFITWPTLTQTSNISLDGGMLGSIAELLRIYDPLYFADTIILILLVVFKKFKPSEGRLKLRK
;
A
#
# COMPACT_ATOMS: atom_id res chain seq x y z
N MET A 1 -24.04 -23.13 -14.98
CA MET A 1 -24.12 -21.71 -14.62
C MET A 1 -24.22 -21.44 -13.12
N ARG A 2 -25.10 -22.05 -12.33
CA ARG A 2 -25.22 -21.78 -10.86
C ARG A 2 -23.96 -22.13 -10.04
N ALA A 3 -23.24 -23.21 -10.36
CA ALA A 3 -22.02 -23.59 -9.66
C ALA A 3 -20.86 -22.59 -9.92
N PHE A 4 -20.69 -22.14 -11.16
CA PHE A 4 -19.69 -21.15 -11.56
C PHE A 4 -19.93 -19.80 -10.86
N ASN A 5 -21.18 -19.33 -10.82
CA ASN A 5 -21.56 -18.12 -10.10
C ASN A 5 -21.28 -18.21 -8.60
N LYS A 6 -21.51 -19.37 -7.97
CA LYS A 6 -21.25 -19.59 -6.54
C LYS A 6 -19.74 -19.59 -6.26
N THR A 7 -18.92 -20.15 -7.15
CA THR A 7 -17.46 -20.17 -7.02
C THR A 7 -16.89 -18.77 -7.18
N LEU A 8 -17.33 -18.00 -8.17
CA LEU A 8 -16.93 -16.59 -8.34
C LEU A 8 -17.32 -15.73 -7.12
N LYS A 9 -18.56 -15.86 -6.62
CA LYS A 9 -19.00 -15.12 -5.45
C LYS A 9 -18.19 -15.45 -4.21
N ASN A 10 -17.78 -16.71 -4.03
CA ASN A 10 -16.94 -17.13 -2.90
C ASN A 10 -15.49 -16.63 -3.05
N SER A 11 -14.95 -16.57 -4.27
CA SER A 11 -13.61 -16.02 -4.53
C SER A 11 -13.55 -14.52 -4.28
N VAL A 12 -14.58 -13.79 -4.74
CA VAL A 12 -14.66 -12.32 -4.54
C VAL A 12 -14.88 -11.96 -3.07
N SER A 13 -15.55 -12.81 -2.29
CA SER A 13 -15.77 -12.59 -0.85
C SER A 13 -14.64 -13.15 0.03
N GLY A 14 -13.60 -13.74 -0.56
CA GLY A 14 -12.47 -14.36 0.11
C GLY A 14 -11.19 -13.49 0.11
N PRO A 15 -10.04 -14.11 0.44
CA PRO A 15 -8.74 -13.41 0.46
C PRO A 15 -8.36 -12.77 -0.87
N VAL A 16 -8.73 -13.36 -2.00
CA VAL A 16 -8.47 -12.80 -3.34
C VAL A 16 -9.26 -11.51 -3.56
N GLY A 17 -10.54 -11.48 -3.19
CA GLY A 17 -11.34 -10.26 -3.29
C GLY A 17 -10.81 -9.14 -2.39
N PHE A 18 -10.37 -9.50 -1.17
CA PHE A 18 -9.74 -8.55 -0.27
C PHE A 18 -8.42 -8.00 -0.85
N LEU A 19 -7.61 -8.86 -1.47
CA LEU A 19 -6.39 -8.46 -2.16
C LEU A 19 -6.71 -7.43 -3.27
N ILE A 20 -7.72 -7.68 -4.11
CA ILE A 20 -8.12 -6.75 -5.18
C ILE A 20 -8.47 -5.39 -4.59
N VAL A 21 -9.26 -5.36 -3.52
CA VAL A 21 -9.62 -4.10 -2.84
C VAL A 21 -8.38 -3.41 -2.27
N ALA A 22 -7.46 -4.15 -1.63
CA ALA A 22 -6.22 -3.59 -1.09
C ALA A 22 -5.34 -2.99 -2.20
N VAL A 23 -5.18 -3.70 -3.33
CA VAL A 23 -4.43 -3.20 -4.50
C VAL A 23 -5.04 -1.92 -5.05
N VAL A 24 -6.36 -1.87 -5.22
CA VAL A 24 -7.05 -0.70 -5.76
C VAL A 24 -6.92 0.51 -4.82
N LEU A 25 -7.12 0.32 -3.52
CA LEU A 25 -7.00 1.41 -2.55
C LEU A 25 -5.56 1.93 -2.48
N PHE A 26 -4.58 1.03 -2.43
CA PHE A 26 -3.17 1.40 -2.42
C PHE A 26 -2.78 2.13 -3.71
N TRP A 27 -3.25 1.65 -4.87
CA TRP A 27 -3.00 2.28 -6.16
C TRP A 27 -3.55 3.70 -6.22
N ILE A 28 -4.83 3.91 -5.86
CA ILE A 28 -5.45 5.25 -5.87
C ILE A 28 -4.66 6.21 -5.00
N LYS A 29 -4.34 5.81 -3.77
CA LYS A 29 -3.58 6.62 -2.83
C LYS A 29 -2.19 6.97 -3.33
N THR A 30 -1.46 5.97 -3.84
CA THR A 30 -0.08 6.16 -4.30
C THR A 30 -0.03 7.03 -5.55
N TYR A 31 -0.94 6.80 -6.50
CA TYR A 31 -1.03 7.61 -7.70
C TYR A 31 -1.43 9.06 -7.38
N ALA A 32 -2.40 9.27 -6.49
CA ALA A 32 -2.74 10.61 -6.00
C ALA A 32 -1.53 11.30 -5.33
N GLY A 33 -0.77 10.57 -4.51
CA GLY A 33 0.45 11.07 -3.90
C GLY A 33 1.50 11.49 -4.92
N TYR A 34 1.64 10.74 -6.01
CA TYR A 34 2.58 11.10 -7.10
C TYR A 34 2.21 12.42 -7.76
N ILE A 35 0.92 12.65 -8.02
CA ILE A 35 0.46 13.88 -8.68
C ILE A 35 0.51 15.08 -7.74
N VAL A 36 0.15 14.90 -6.47
CA VAL A 36 -0.01 16.00 -5.52
C VAL A 36 1.31 16.43 -4.89
N GLU A 37 2.20 15.47 -4.61
CA GLU A 37 3.39 15.72 -3.79
C GLU A 37 4.69 15.85 -4.58
N PHE A 38 4.79 15.18 -5.73
CA PHE A 38 6.04 15.13 -6.45
C PHE A 38 5.98 15.93 -7.75
N ASN A 39 6.98 16.77 -7.97
CA ASN A 39 7.18 17.44 -9.25
C ASN A 39 8.02 16.54 -10.18
N LEU A 40 7.37 15.55 -10.78
CA LEU A 40 8.04 14.48 -11.52
C LEU A 40 8.52 14.89 -12.92
N GLY A 41 8.20 16.10 -13.40
CA GLY A 41 8.61 16.57 -14.71
C GLY A 41 8.20 15.63 -15.86
N ILE A 42 6.99 15.06 -15.80
CA ILE A 42 6.49 14.13 -16.81
C ILE A 42 6.43 14.81 -18.16
N SER A 43 7.21 14.35 -19.14
CA SER A 43 7.35 14.95 -20.46
C SER A 43 6.75 14.12 -21.58
N ASN A 44 6.43 12.84 -21.34
CA ASN A 44 5.87 11.97 -22.38
C ASN A 44 4.88 10.94 -21.82
N SER A 45 3.99 10.45 -22.71
CA SER A 45 2.93 9.50 -22.37
C SER A 45 3.45 8.16 -21.82
N MET A 46 4.67 7.73 -22.16
CA MET A 46 5.26 6.51 -21.66
C MET A 46 5.61 6.62 -20.17
N GLN A 47 6.11 7.78 -19.75
CA GLN A 47 6.38 8.07 -18.34
C GLN A 47 5.09 8.10 -17.52
N GLU A 48 4.04 8.71 -18.05
CA GLU A 48 2.72 8.75 -17.42
C GLU A 48 2.14 7.33 -17.26
N PHE A 49 2.25 6.50 -18.29
CA PHE A 49 1.84 5.10 -18.26
C PHE A 49 2.60 4.32 -17.18
N LEU A 50 3.91 4.45 -17.13
CA LEU A 50 4.73 3.77 -16.11
C LEU A 50 4.35 4.23 -14.70
N LEU A 51 4.12 5.52 -14.51
CA LEU A 51 3.72 6.09 -13.23
C LEU A 51 2.37 5.52 -12.76
N LEU A 52 1.42 5.34 -13.69
CA LEU A 52 0.11 4.78 -13.42
C LEU A 52 0.19 3.31 -12.98
N PHE A 53 1.03 2.50 -13.65
CA PHE A 53 1.09 1.06 -13.41
C PHE A 53 2.07 0.62 -12.33
N ASN A 54 3.09 1.42 -12.03
CA ASN A 54 4.12 1.09 -11.04
C ASN A 54 3.55 0.72 -9.65
N PRO A 55 2.59 1.46 -9.07
CA PRO A 55 2.03 1.10 -7.77
C PRO A 55 1.25 -0.21 -7.78
N ILE A 56 0.62 -0.55 -8.91
CA ILE A 56 -0.12 -1.82 -9.04
C ILE A 56 0.84 -3.00 -8.95
N SER A 57 1.97 -2.94 -9.69
CA SER A 57 2.98 -3.99 -9.68
C SER A 57 3.53 -4.23 -8.28
N THR A 58 3.89 -3.16 -7.57
CA THR A 58 4.36 -3.20 -6.19
C THR A 58 3.30 -3.83 -5.26
N ALA A 59 2.06 -3.35 -5.34
CA ALA A 59 0.97 -3.83 -4.51
C ALA A 59 0.67 -5.32 -4.73
N VAL A 60 0.61 -5.77 -5.99
CA VAL A 60 0.33 -7.18 -6.33
C VAL A 60 1.42 -8.10 -5.78
N ILE A 61 2.69 -7.73 -5.89
CA ILE A 61 3.81 -8.52 -5.37
C ILE A 61 3.70 -8.63 -3.85
N PHE A 62 3.64 -7.52 -3.14
CA PHE A 62 3.67 -7.51 -1.68
C PHE A 62 2.40 -8.10 -1.06
N PHE A 63 1.22 -7.76 -1.56
CA PHE A 63 -0.02 -8.34 -1.04
C PHE A 63 -0.20 -9.80 -1.47
N GLY A 64 0.36 -10.19 -2.62
CA GLY A 64 0.39 -11.58 -3.08
C GLY A 64 1.11 -12.51 -2.08
N ILE A 65 2.18 -12.04 -1.44
CA ILE A 65 2.89 -12.78 -0.39
C ILE A 65 1.93 -13.11 0.77
N ALA A 66 1.03 -12.20 1.13
CA ALA A 66 0.09 -12.44 2.22
C ALA A 66 -0.93 -13.56 1.94
N LEU A 67 -1.14 -13.95 0.65
CA LEU A 67 -2.00 -15.08 0.30
C LEU A 67 -1.44 -16.44 0.71
N PHE A 68 -0.12 -16.55 0.93
CA PHE A 68 0.47 -17.77 1.47
C PHE A 68 0.05 -18.05 2.92
N ALA A 69 -0.39 -17.04 3.65
CA ALA A 69 -0.98 -17.22 4.97
C ALA A 69 -2.40 -17.78 4.86
N LYS A 70 -2.74 -18.73 5.76
CA LYS A 70 -4.03 -19.42 5.72
C LYS A 70 -5.12 -18.68 6.51
N GLY A 71 -6.34 -18.68 5.98
CA GLY A 71 -7.52 -18.22 6.68
C GLY A 71 -7.48 -16.72 7.03
N ARG A 72 -7.83 -16.38 8.25
CA ARG A 72 -7.89 -14.98 8.73
C ARG A 72 -6.53 -14.29 8.80
N LYS A 73 -5.44 -15.06 8.92
CA LYS A 73 -4.08 -14.53 8.96
C LYS A 73 -3.70 -13.80 7.66
N SER A 74 -4.23 -14.24 6.50
CA SER A 74 -3.99 -13.58 5.22
C SER A 74 -4.47 -12.12 5.23
N PHE A 75 -5.65 -11.83 5.77
CA PHE A 75 -6.16 -10.46 5.88
C PHE A 75 -5.29 -9.60 6.80
N ILE A 76 -4.88 -10.15 7.94
CA ILE A 76 -4.01 -9.45 8.90
C ILE A 76 -2.67 -9.10 8.25
N TRP A 77 -2.06 -10.05 7.55
CA TRP A 77 -0.80 -9.81 6.83
C TRP A 77 -0.94 -8.76 5.73
N MET A 78 -2.05 -8.77 4.96
CA MET A 78 -2.31 -7.72 3.96
C MET A 78 -2.41 -6.34 4.60
N ILE A 79 -3.07 -6.21 5.76
CA ILE A 79 -3.18 -4.94 6.49
C ILE A 79 -1.80 -4.49 6.99
N ILE A 80 -1.00 -5.40 7.56
CA ILE A 80 0.35 -5.09 8.05
C ILE A 80 1.24 -4.62 6.89
N ILE A 81 1.22 -5.34 5.77
CA ILE A 81 1.98 -4.98 4.57
C ILE A 81 1.52 -3.61 4.04
N ASN A 82 0.21 -3.39 3.96
CA ASN A 82 -0.33 -2.10 3.52
C ASN A 82 0.14 -0.95 4.41
N LEU A 83 0.12 -1.15 5.72
CA LEU A 83 0.61 -0.15 6.69
C LEU A 83 2.10 0.14 6.49
N LEU A 84 2.93 -0.90 6.34
CA LEU A 84 4.37 -0.73 6.09
C LEU A 84 4.64 0.01 4.78
N LEU A 85 3.96 -0.34 3.69
CA LEU A 85 4.07 0.37 2.42
C LEU A 85 3.60 1.83 2.53
N SER A 86 2.55 2.09 3.31
CA SER A 86 2.06 3.45 3.58
C SER A 86 3.09 4.29 4.36
N ILE A 87 3.75 3.69 5.34
CA ILE A 87 4.82 4.35 6.10
C ILE A 87 6.00 4.70 5.18
N VAL A 88 6.44 3.76 4.34
CA VAL A 88 7.54 3.99 3.39
C VAL A 88 7.16 5.09 2.39
N GLN A 89 5.96 5.06 1.85
CA GLN A 89 5.47 6.10 0.94
C GLN A 89 5.42 7.46 1.63
N TYR A 90 4.88 7.54 2.83
CA TYR A 90 4.77 8.78 3.58
C TYR A 90 6.14 9.33 3.97
N ALA A 91 7.08 8.46 4.36
CA ALA A 91 8.46 8.87 4.61
C ALA A 91 9.10 9.51 3.36
N ASN A 92 8.89 8.92 2.17
CA ASN A 92 9.35 9.53 0.91
C ASN A 92 8.70 10.88 0.64
N ILE A 93 7.40 11.06 0.93
CA ILE A 93 6.70 12.34 0.76
C ILE A 93 7.30 13.40 1.65
N VAL A 94 7.48 13.12 2.95
CA VAL A 94 8.07 14.06 3.91
C VAL A 94 9.50 14.40 3.51
N TYR A 95 10.28 13.39 3.12
CA TYR A 95 11.65 13.59 2.65
C TYR A 95 11.70 14.47 1.41
N TYR A 96 10.82 14.21 0.42
CA TYR A 96 10.74 15.01 -0.80
C TYR A 96 10.35 16.47 -0.51
N ARG A 97 9.43 16.71 0.42
CA ARG A 97 9.07 18.07 0.84
C ARG A 97 10.24 18.85 1.43
N PHE A 98 11.21 18.15 2.05
CA PHE A 98 12.38 18.76 2.68
C PHE A 98 13.54 18.93 1.70
N PHE A 99 13.88 17.87 0.96
CA PHE A 99 15.09 17.82 0.12
C PHE A 99 14.80 18.01 -1.37
N ASN A 100 13.54 17.99 -1.79
CA ASN A 100 13.12 17.97 -3.20
C ASN A 100 13.73 16.79 -3.98
N ASP A 101 13.97 15.68 -3.30
CA ASP A 101 14.56 14.45 -3.83
C ASP A 101 13.96 13.22 -3.14
N PHE A 102 14.17 12.03 -3.71
CA PHE A 102 13.67 10.77 -3.17
C PHE A 102 14.68 10.11 -2.24
N ILE A 103 14.15 9.36 -1.26
CA ILE A 103 14.97 8.49 -0.41
C ILE A 103 15.56 7.38 -1.30
N THR A 104 16.89 7.34 -1.38
CA THR A 104 17.64 6.30 -2.07
C THR A 104 18.44 5.46 -1.07
N TRP A 105 18.92 4.30 -1.51
CA TRP A 105 19.75 3.44 -0.65
C TRP A 105 21.01 4.15 -0.12
N PRO A 106 21.78 4.88 -0.94
CA PRO A 106 22.90 5.69 -0.45
C PRO A 106 22.47 6.71 0.62
N THR A 107 21.30 7.36 0.44
CA THR A 107 20.78 8.33 1.41
C THR A 107 20.53 7.67 2.77
N LEU A 108 19.92 6.48 2.78
CA LEU A 108 19.65 5.73 4.02
C LEU A 108 20.93 5.35 4.78
N THR A 109 22.01 5.02 4.05
CA THR A 109 23.29 4.66 4.68
C THR A 109 24.04 5.88 5.22
N GLN A 110 23.86 7.04 4.60
CA GLN A 110 24.47 8.30 5.05
C GLN A 110 23.75 8.92 6.24
N THR A 111 22.42 8.77 6.30
CA THR A 111 21.60 9.30 7.41
C THR A 111 21.88 8.62 8.74
N SER A 112 22.53 7.46 8.77
CA SER A 112 22.95 6.83 10.03
C SER A 112 23.95 7.68 10.82
N ASN A 113 24.59 8.64 10.18
CA ASN A 113 25.54 9.57 10.78
C ASN A 113 24.94 10.97 11.09
N ILE A 114 23.66 11.19 10.73
CA ILE A 114 22.99 12.46 11.03
C ILE A 114 22.39 12.33 12.43
N SER A 115 22.95 13.07 13.38
CA SER A 115 22.31 13.26 14.69
C SER A 115 20.95 13.93 14.47
N LEU A 116 19.89 13.30 14.97
CA LEU A 116 18.55 13.88 15.01
C LEU A 116 18.52 15.00 16.07
N ASP A 117 19.17 16.11 15.78
CA ASP A 117 19.13 17.28 16.63
C ASP A 117 17.73 17.91 16.64
N GLY A 118 17.34 18.50 17.75
CA GLY A 118 16.02 19.09 17.94
C GLY A 118 15.62 20.10 16.85
N GLY A 119 16.59 20.70 16.15
CA GLY A 119 16.36 21.56 14.98
C GLY A 119 15.81 20.83 13.77
N MET A 120 16.29 19.61 13.49
CA MET A 120 15.79 18.81 12.38
C MET A 120 14.37 18.30 12.62
N LEU A 121 14.06 17.88 13.85
CA LEU A 121 12.71 17.46 14.23
C LEU A 121 11.71 18.62 14.14
N GLY A 122 12.12 19.83 14.51
CA GLY A 122 11.32 21.05 14.36
C GLY A 122 11.01 21.33 12.89
N SER A 123 12.02 21.27 12.03
CA SER A 123 11.84 21.47 10.59
C SER A 123 10.93 20.43 9.95
N ILE A 124 11.01 19.16 10.37
CA ILE A 124 10.09 18.11 9.91
C ILE A 124 8.65 18.40 10.32
N ALA A 125 8.43 18.90 11.53
CA ALA A 125 7.10 19.23 12.03
C ALA A 125 6.41 20.32 11.17
N GLU A 126 7.17 21.27 10.63
CA GLU A 126 6.67 22.32 9.73
C GLU A 126 6.25 21.79 8.35
N LEU A 127 6.75 20.61 7.95
CA LEU A 127 6.40 19.96 6.68
C LEU A 127 5.13 19.14 6.75
N LEU A 128 4.62 18.87 7.95
CA LEU A 128 3.40 18.11 8.14
C LEU A 128 2.19 18.92 7.69
N ARG A 129 1.32 18.31 6.89
CA ARG A 129 0.11 18.94 6.38
C ARG A 129 -1.13 18.30 7.00
N ILE A 130 -2.19 19.07 7.12
CA ILE A 130 -3.44 18.64 7.75
C ILE A 130 -4.08 17.42 7.08
N TYR A 131 -3.77 17.20 5.81
CA TYR A 131 -4.28 16.06 5.05
C TYR A 131 -3.37 14.82 5.06
N ASP A 132 -2.20 14.87 5.72
CA ASP A 132 -1.28 13.73 5.79
C ASP A 132 -1.91 12.44 6.35
N PRO A 133 -2.87 12.49 7.31
CA PRO A 133 -3.57 11.28 7.74
C PRO A 133 -4.30 10.53 6.62
N LEU A 134 -4.63 11.18 5.51
CA LEU A 134 -5.28 10.53 4.36
C LEU A 134 -4.38 9.46 3.71
N TYR A 135 -3.05 9.56 3.85
CA TYR A 135 -2.13 8.52 3.39
C TYR A 135 -2.25 7.20 4.15
N PHE A 136 -3.00 7.16 5.24
CA PHE A 136 -3.29 5.96 6.02
C PHE A 136 -4.77 5.55 5.95
N ALA A 137 -5.61 6.30 5.23
CA ALA A 137 -7.04 6.05 5.13
C ALA A 137 -7.36 4.67 4.53
N ASP A 138 -6.58 4.21 3.56
CA ASP A 138 -6.70 2.88 2.97
C ASP A 138 -6.51 1.77 4.02
N THR A 139 -5.55 1.91 4.91
CA THR A 139 -5.33 0.98 6.02
C THR A 139 -6.54 0.93 6.96
N ILE A 140 -7.11 2.09 7.29
CA ILE A 140 -8.31 2.19 8.12
C ILE A 140 -9.49 1.50 7.41
N ILE A 141 -9.68 1.76 6.12
CA ILE A 141 -10.75 1.12 5.33
C ILE A 141 -10.58 -0.41 5.33
N LEU A 142 -9.36 -0.93 5.12
CA LEU A 142 -9.10 -2.36 5.14
C LEU A 142 -9.39 -2.98 6.52
N ILE A 143 -9.04 -2.32 7.60
CA ILE A 143 -9.37 -2.76 8.97
C ILE A 143 -10.88 -2.82 9.15
N LEU A 144 -11.62 -1.78 8.77
CA LEU A 144 -13.07 -1.72 8.88
C LEU A 144 -13.74 -2.83 8.06
N LEU A 145 -13.26 -3.13 6.86
CA LEU A 145 -13.79 -4.23 6.03
C LEU A 145 -13.64 -5.59 6.69
N VAL A 146 -12.53 -5.83 7.41
CA VAL A 146 -12.32 -7.07 8.16
C VAL A 146 -13.17 -7.10 9.43
N VAL A 147 -13.27 -6.00 10.16
CA VAL A 147 -14.10 -5.88 11.38
C VAL A 147 -15.58 -6.11 11.07
N PHE A 148 -16.10 -5.48 10.02
CA PHE A 148 -17.47 -5.66 9.57
C PHE A 148 -17.75 -6.99 8.85
N LYS A 149 -16.76 -7.90 8.84
CA LYS A 149 -16.88 -9.24 8.25
C LYS A 149 -17.37 -9.24 6.79
N LYS A 150 -17.02 -8.20 6.02
CA LYS A 150 -17.35 -8.12 4.59
C LYS A 150 -16.66 -9.22 3.79
N PHE A 151 -15.48 -9.66 4.26
CA PHE A 151 -14.74 -10.77 3.67
C PHE A 151 -14.68 -11.96 4.64
N LYS A 152 -14.90 -13.15 4.10
CA LYS A 152 -14.87 -14.39 4.87
C LYS A 152 -13.57 -15.14 4.58
N PRO A 153 -12.86 -15.62 5.61
CA PRO A 153 -11.71 -16.49 5.38
C PRO A 153 -12.20 -17.72 4.61
N SER A 154 -11.56 -18.01 3.49
CA SER A 154 -11.83 -19.25 2.76
C SER A 154 -11.34 -20.42 3.61
N GLU A 155 -12.23 -21.27 4.05
CA GLU A 155 -11.92 -22.60 4.59
C GLU A 155 -11.54 -23.59 3.45
N GLY A 156 -10.95 -23.07 2.40
CA GLY A 156 -10.49 -23.86 1.26
C GLY A 156 -9.31 -24.75 1.66
N ARG A 157 -9.60 -25.95 2.19
CA ARG A 157 -8.70 -27.06 1.95
C ARG A 157 -8.57 -27.20 0.42
N LEU A 158 -7.44 -26.83 -0.13
CA LEU A 158 -6.94 -27.49 -1.32
C LEU A 158 -6.78 -28.97 -0.93
N LYS A 159 -7.86 -29.74 -1.05
CA LYS A 159 -7.78 -31.18 -1.11
C LYS A 159 -7.01 -31.48 -2.39
N LEU A 160 -5.70 -31.64 -2.27
CA LEU A 160 -4.94 -32.39 -3.25
C LEU A 160 -5.61 -33.76 -3.31
N ARG A 161 -6.38 -33.94 -4.37
CA ARG A 161 -6.97 -35.23 -4.72
C ARG A 161 -5.79 -36.14 -5.05
N LYS A 162 -5.48 -37.06 -4.13
CA LYS A 162 -4.61 -38.20 -4.39
C LYS A 162 -5.25 -39.08 -5.45
#